data_2cac278732a76b5538f8ece0f5902a4c
#
_entry.id   2cac278732a76b5538f8ece0f5902a4c
#
_cell.length_a   1.000
_cell.length_b   1.000
_cell.length_c   1.000
_cell.angle_alpha   90.00
_cell.angle_beta   90.00
_cell.angle_gamma   90.00
#
_symmetry.space_group_name_H-M   'P 1'
#
loop_
_entity.id
_entity.type
_entity.pdbx_description
1 polymer ?
#
loop_
_entity_poly.entity_id
_entity_poly.type
_entity_poly.pdbx_seq_one_letter_code
_entity_poly.pdbx_strand_id
1 'polypeptide(L)'
;MPLWEVIRNIGLRDLIDISIVSVVVYWILLLLRGTRSLEILLGLSFLILAFLAARKWGLFTIHWILSNFIDSIIVFIIVIFQEDIRRALSTMGRTPFLGGKRFPPYQASLIEELVEASSSLARQRRGAIIVLEREADVISQVELGVELDAKLTRELILSIFSRDSILHDGAVIVKRGRIFAARCFLPLSDNPRVSKLLGARHXAALGLSEKTDAVVIVISEERGXISLALGGRLTRNLEMGRLRTVLTNLLIIQKRRKRVERKVKKLPEKS
;
A
#
# COMPACT_ATOMS: atom_id res chain seq x y z
N MET A 1 18.12 31.29 -31.81
CA MET A 1 17.57 32.31 -30.89
C MET A 1 18.28 32.22 -29.56
N PRO A 2 18.83 33.32 -29.03
CA PRO A 2 19.46 33.28 -27.69
C PRO A 2 18.40 33.12 -26.60
N LEU A 3 18.74 32.37 -25.58
CA LEU A 3 17.86 32.01 -24.42
C LEU A 3 17.21 33.23 -23.77
N TRP A 4 17.87 34.36 -23.76
CA TRP A 4 17.35 35.58 -23.13
C TRP A 4 16.17 36.20 -23.86
N GLU A 5 16.04 36.03 -25.19
CA GLU A 5 14.87 36.48 -25.96
C GLU A 5 13.62 35.65 -25.63
N VAL A 6 13.78 34.37 -25.35
CA VAL A 6 12.71 33.48 -24.94
C VAL A 6 12.18 33.89 -23.56
N ILE A 7 13.10 34.20 -22.65
CA ILE A 7 12.76 34.62 -21.26
C ILE A 7 12.01 35.96 -21.24
N ARG A 8 12.38 36.88 -22.12
CA ARG A 8 11.77 38.24 -22.18
C ARG A 8 10.34 38.21 -22.71
N ASN A 9 9.98 37.19 -23.48
CA ASN A 9 8.66 37.07 -24.11
C ASN A 9 7.69 36.16 -23.34
N ILE A 10 8.08 35.69 -22.15
CA ILE A 10 7.20 34.85 -21.27
C ILE A 10 6.03 35.71 -20.77
N GLY A 11 4.86 35.44 -21.30
CA GLY A 11 3.62 36.07 -20.89
C GLY A 11 2.99 35.38 -19.68
N LEU A 12 1.97 35.98 -19.12
CA LEU A 12 1.19 35.40 -18.01
C LEU A 12 0.62 34.03 -18.36
N ARG A 13 0.23 33.83 -19.64
CA ARG A 13 -0.28 32.54 -20.15
C ARG A 13 0.76 31.44 -20.10
N ASP A 14 2.01 31.76 -20.47
CA ASP A 14 3.13 30.79 -20.46
C ASP A 14 3.47 30.37 -19.02
N LEU A 15 3.38 31.31 -18.07
CA LEU A 15 3.59 31.04 -16.64
C LEU A 15 2.52 30.09 -16.10
N ILE A 16 1.28 30.28 -16.47
CA ILE A 16 0.15 29.39 -16.09
C ILE A 16 0.36 28.01 -16.70
N ASP A 17 0.70 27.95 -18.00
CA ASP A 17 0.94 26.69 -18.71
C ASP A 17 2.08 25.88 -18.06
N ILE A 18 3.22 26.52 -17.83
CA ILE A 18 4.38 25.91 -17.13
C ILE A 18 3.98 25.43 -15.73
N SER A 19 3.19 26.22 -15.00
CA SER A 19 2.73 25.84 -13.66
C SER A 19 1.82 24.61 -13.69
N ILE A 20 0.87 24.57 -14.61
CA ILE A 20 -0.03 23.42 -14.79
C ILE A 20 0.76 22.17 -15.14
N VAL A 21 1.65 22.27 -16.12
CA VAL A 21 2.50 21.15 -16.54
C VAL A 21 3.38 20.67 -15.38
N SER A 22 3.98 21.61 -14.63
CA SER A 22 4.83 21.29 -13.47
C SER A 22 4.05 20.54 -12.38
N VAL A 23 2.83 20.97 -12.10
CA VAL A 23 1.94 20.32 -11.11
C VAL A 23 1.57 18.92 -11.59
N VAL A 24 1.22 18.76 -12.86
CA VAL A 24 0.87 17.45 -13.45
C VAL A 24 2.08 16.51 -13.39
N VAL A 25 3.26 16.97 -13.82
CA VAL A 25 4.51 16.19 -13.76
C VAL A 25 4.85 15.81 -12.30
N TYR A 26 4.76 16.75 -11.38
CA TYR A 26 4.98 16.51 -9.96
C TYR A 26 4.05 15.40 -9.42
N TRP A 27 2.76 15.46 -9.77
CA TRP A 27 1.78 14.45 -9.36
C TRP A 27 2.07 13.08 -9.96
N ILE A 28 2.49 13.03 -11.22
CA ILE A 28 2.90 11.80 -11.91
C ILE A 28 4.14 11.20 -11.21
N LEU A 29 5.16 12.00 -10.94
CA LEU A 29 6.37 11.57 -10.25
C LEU A 29 6.08 11.08 -8.82
N LEU A 30 5.16 11.76 -8.13
CA LEU A 30 4.74 11.36 -6.77
C LEU A 30 4.00 9.99 -6.79
N LEU A 31 3.19 9.75 -7.83
CA LEU A 31 2.47 8.50 -8.03
C LEU A 31 3.43 7.33 -8.30
N LEU A 32 4.51 7.59 -9.03
CA LEU A 32 5.52 6.60 -9.42
C LEU A 32 6.56 6.35 -8.31
N ARG A 33 6.61 7.19 -7.30
CA ARG A 33 7.61 7.09 -6.22
C ARG A 33 7.43 5.79 -5.42
N GLY A 34 8.49 5.00 -5.38
CA GLY A 34 8.53 3.73 -4.66
C GLY A 34 8.11 2.50 -5.46
N THR A 35 7.99 2.63 -6.77
CA THR A 35 7.70 1.51 -7.67
C THR A 35 8.89 1.24 -8.61
N ARG A 36 8.97 0.02 -9.14
CA ARG A 36 9.93 -0.37 -10.19
C ARG A 36 9.76 0.48 -11.47
N SER A 37 8.60 1.12 -11.62
CA SER A 37 8.27 2.00 -12.74
C SER A 37 9.23 3.19 -12.86
N LEU A 38 9.81 3.68 -11.77
CA LEU A 38 10.78 4.78 -11.79
C LEU A 38 12.08 4.39 -12.52
N GLU A 39 12.56 3.17 -12.30
CA GLU A 39 13.77 2.65 -12.97
C GLU A 39 13.56 2.54 -14.49
N ILE A 40 12.38 2.08 -14.89
CA ILE A 40 11.98 1.97 -16.31
C ILE A 40 11.89 3.36 -16.94
N LEU A 41 11.32 4.34 -16.23
CA LEU A 41 11.19 5.71 -16.70
C LEU A 41 12.57 6.37 -16.92
N LEU A 42 13.52 6.11 -16.02
CA LEU A 42 14.91 6.60 -16.14
C LEU A 42 15.61 5.97 -17.37
N GLY A 43 15.44 4.67 -17.59
CA GLY A 43 15.94 3.97 -18.76
C GLY A 43 15.36 4.53 -20.05
N LEU A 44 14.06 4.79 -20.09
CA LEU A 44 13.35 5.38 -21.23
C LEU A 44 13.84 6.81 -21.51
N SER A 45 14.04 7.61 -20.46
CA SER A 45 14.58 8.99 -20.58
C SER A 45 15.97 8.98 -21.20
N PHE A 46 16.82 8.04 -20.80
CA PHE A 46 18.15 7.86 -21.38
C PHE A 46 18.07 7.53 -22.88
N LEU A 47 17.14 6.66 -23.26
CA LEU A 47 16.93 6.26 -24.65
C LEU A 47 16.48 7.45 -25.52
N ILE A 48 15.58 8.28 -25.01
CA ILE A 48 15.12 9.51 -25.69
C ILE A 48 16.28 10.51 -25.83
N LEU A 49 17.07 10.69 -24.77
CA LEU A 49 18.26 11.59 -24.83
C LEU A 49 19.28 11.10 -25.85
N ALA A 50 19.54 9.79 -25.92
CA ALA A 50 20.43 9.20 -26.93
C ALA A 50 19.91 9.43 -28.35
N PHE A 51 18.60 9.32 -28.58
CA PHE A 51 17.96 9.59 -29.86
C PHE A 51 18.15 11.06 -30.27
N LEU A 52 17.90 12.00 -29.34
CA LEU A 52 18.06 13.44 -29.61
C LEU A 52 19.53 13.79 -29.89
N ALA A 53 20.46 13.18 -29.16
CA ALA A 53 21.90 13.36 -29.36
C ALA A 53 22.35 12.81 -30.73
N ALA A 54 21.90 11.60 -31.11
CA ALA A 54 22.19 10.99 -32.42
C ALA A 54 21.69 11.85 -33.56
N ARG A 55 20.52 12.44 -33.43
CA ARG A 55 19.92 13.38 -34.40
C ARG A 55 20.76 14.65 -34.52
N LYS A 56 21.18 15.22 -33.37
CA LYS A 56 21.96 16.48 -33.33
C LYS A 56 23.37 16.31 -33.92
N TRP A 57 24.02 15.17 -33.71
CA TRP A 57 25.39 14.89 -34.17
C TRP A 57 25.43 14.19 -35.52
N GLY A 58 24.29 13.98 -36.19
CA GLY A 58 24.23 13.39 -37.53
C GLY A 58 24.66 11.92 -37.58
N LEU A 59 24.48 11.19 -36.48
CA LEU A 59 24.83 9.76 -36.40
C LEU A 59 23.73 8.91 -37.04
N PHE A 60 23.82 8.77 -38.38
CA PHE A 60 22.78 8.18 -39.22
C PHE A 60 22.36 6.77 -38.76
N THR A 61 23.32 5.88 -38.52
CA THR A 61 23.08 4.48 -38.17
C THR A 61 22.34 4.36 -36.82
N ILE A 62 22.82 5.10 -35.82
CA ILE A 62 22.22 5.11 -34.47
C ILE A 62 20.83 5.71 -34.53
N HIS A 63 20.67 6.80 -35.22
CA HIS A 63 19.38 7.47 -35.43
C HIS A 63 18.36 6.53 -36.11
N TRP A 64 18.78 5.81 -37.16
CA TRP A 64 17.92 4.87 -37.88
C TRP A 64 17.48 3.69 -37.01
N ILE A 65 18.40 3.09 -36.24
CA ILE A 65 18.08 2.00 -35.30
C ILE A 65 17.11 2.50 -34.22
N LEU A 66 17.40 3.65 -33.60
CA LEU A 66 16.57 4.18 -32.52
C LEU A 66 15.19 4.64 -33.03
N SER A 67 15.07 5.18 -34.23
CA SER A 67 13.76 5.59 -34.78
C SER A 67 12.84 4.38 -34.99
N ASN A 68 13.35 3.29 -35.55
CA ASN A 68 12.58 2.03 -35.68
C ASN A 68 12.19 1.44 -34.32
N PHE A 69 13.05 1.61 -33.34
CA PHE A 69 12.78 1.12 -31.96
C PHE A 69 11.73 1.98 -31.27
N ILE A 70 11.76 3.30 -31.46
CA ILE A 70 10.81 4.25 -30.84
C ILE A 70 9.38 4.02 -31.33
N ASP A 71 9.20 3.66 -32.63
CA ASP A 71 7.88 3.36 -33.17
C ASP A 71 7.24 2.14 -32.48
N SER A 72 8.06 1.18 -32.06
CA SER A 72 7.60 -0.01 -31.31
C SER A 72 7.52 0.23 -29.79
N ILE A 73 8.19 1.23 -29.28
CA ILE A 73 8.36 1.47 -27.83
C ILE A 73 7.02 1.79 -27.15
N ILE A 74 6.08 2.39 -27.90
CA ILE A 74 4.72 2.72 -27.38
C ILE A 74 4.00 1.44 -26.96
N VAL A 75 4.10 0.40 -27.77
CA VAL A 75 3.48 -0.91 -27.46
C VAL A 75 4.15 -1.52 -26.23
N PHE A 76 5.49 -1.47 -26.16
CA PHE A 76 6.23 -1.95 -24.99
C PHE A 76 5.88 -1.19 -23.71
N ILE A 77 5.74 0.14 -23.80
CA ILE A 77 5.32 0.98 -22.67
C ILE A 77 3.93 0.54 -22.18
N ILE A 78 2.97 0.37 -23.10
CA ILE A 78 1.61 -0.06 -22.74
C ILE A 78 1.64 -1.41 -22.02
N VAL A 79 2.42 -2.37 -22.53
CA VAL A 79 2.55 -3.71 -21.92
C VAL A 79 3.22 -3.64 -20.54
N ILE A 80 4.31 -2.90 -20.40
CA ILE A 80 5.05 -2.75 -19.12
C ILE A 80 4.16 -2.07 -18.07
N PHE A 81 3.45 -1.01 -18.47
CA PHE A 81 2.60 -0.23 -17.57
C PHE A 81 1.14 -0.73 -17.50
N GLN A 82 0.82 -1.87 -18.14
CA GLN A 82 -0.52 -2.43 -18.16
C GLN A 82 -1.13 -2.57 -16.75
N GLU A 83 -0.36 -3.09 -15.80
CA GLU A 83 -0.81 -3.24 -14.40
C GLU A 83 -1.01 -1.88 -13.71
N ASP A 84 -0.13 -0.92 -13.94
CA ASP A 84 -0.23 0.41 -13.35
C ASP A 84 -1.40 1.19 -13.96
N ILE A 85 -1.61 1.08 -15.27
CA ILE A 85 -2.78 1.64 -15.98
C ILE A 85 -4.07 1.00 -15.46
N ARG A 86 -4.10 -0.33 -15.34
CA ARG A 86 -5.24 -1.08 -14.80
C ARG A 86 -5.56 -0.66 -13.36
N ARG A 87 -4.54 -0.49 -12.51
CA ARG A 87 -4.70 0.02 -11.14
C ARG A 87 -5.25 1.44 -11.13
N ALA A 88 -4.69 2.32 -11.96
CA ALA A 88 -5.13 3.72 -12.08
C ALA A 88 -6.60 3.79 -12.51
N LEU A 89 -6.98 3.05 -13.56
CA LEU A 89 -8.35 2.99 -14.07
C LEU A 89 -9.32 2.38 -13.05
N SER A 90 -8.93 1.29 -12.37
CA SER A 90 -9.76 0.68 -11.34
C SER A 90 -9.95 1.60 -10.13
N THR A 91 -8.96 2.46 -9.85
CA THR A 91 -9.02 3.46 -8.78
C THR A 91 -9.87 4.66 -9.21
N MET A 92 -9.81 5.06 -10.48
CA MET A 92 -10.65 6.13 -11.05
C MET A 92 -12.11 5.74 -11.17
N GLY A 93 -12.39 4.48 -11.55
CA GLY A 93 -13.76 3.94 -11.64
C GLY A 93 -14.45 3.83 -10.27
N ARG A 94 -13.68 3.80 -9.20
CA ARG A 94 -14.19 3.85 -7.83
C ARG A 94 -14.18 5.28 -7.33
N THR A 95 -15.00 6.11 -7.94
CA THR A 95 -15.16 7.55 -7.71
C THR A 95 -14.84 8.03 -6.29
N PRO A 96 -13.75 8.80 -6.09
CA PRO A 96 -13.58 9.54 -4.84
C PRO A 96 -14.41 10.83 -4.78
N PHE A 97 -15.13 11.16 -5.88
CA PHE A 97 -15.78 12.49 -5.99
C PHE A 97 -17.13 12.59 -5.26
N LEU A 98 -17.82 11.46 -5.03
CA LEU A 98 -19.16 11.48 -4.37
C LEU A 98 -19.28 10.60 -3.12
N GLY A 99 -18.26 9.87 -2.77
CA GLY A 99 -18.24 9.09 -1.55
C GLY A 99 -16.83 9.06 -1.04
N GLY A 100 -16.48 9.97 -0.16
CA GLY A 100 -15.31 9.75 0.66
C GLY A 100 -15.38 8.28 1.11
N LYS A 101 -14.29 7.49 0.94
CA LYS A 101 -14.24 6.11 1.44
C LYS A 101 -14.69 6.14 2.91
N ARG A 102 -15.99 6.04 3.14
CA ARG A 102 -16.54 5.78 4.45
C ARG A 102 -16.20 4.33 4.77
N PHE A 103 -14.92 4.10 5.13
CA PHE A 103 -14.66 2.92 5.90
C PHE A 103 -15.61 3.02 7.09
N PRO A 104 -16.49 2.06 7.30
CA PRO A 104 -17.27 2.08 8.52
C PRO A 104 -16.26 2.25 9.65
N PRO A 105 -16.45 3.20 10.57
CA PRO A 105 -15.55 3.29 11.70
C PRO A 105 -15.54 1.90 12.33
N TYR A 106 -14.36 1.34 12.59
CA TYR A 106 -14.27 0.12 13.39
C TYR A 106 -15.05 0.39 14.65
N GLN A 107 -16.20 -0.23 14.73
CA GLN A 107 -17.03 -0.09 15.89
C GLN A 107 -16.30 -0.72 17.09
N ALA A 108 -16.53 -0.22 18.27
CA ALA A 108 -15.92 -0.78 19.48
C ALA A 108 -16.15 -2.29 19.57
N SER A 109 -17.29 -2.77 19.08
CA SER A 109 -17.60 -4.20 18.98
C SER A 109 -16.60 -4.99 18.13
N LEU A 110 -16.10 -4.43 17.01
CA LEU A 110 -15.13 -5.13 16.17
C LEU A 110 -13.77 -5.29 16.86
N ILE A 111 -13.37 -4.27 17.63
CA ILE A 111 -12.14 -4.34 18.41
C ILE A 111 -12.28 -5.42 19.50
N GLU A 112 -13.44 -5.49 20.13
CA GLU A 112 -13.72 -6.50 21.15
C GLU A 112 -13.65 -7.92 20.56
N GLU A 113 -14.26 -8.15 19.38
CA GLU A 113 -14.19 -9.42 18.65
C GLU A 113 -12.73 -9.83 18.37
N LEU A 114 -11.91 -8.86 17.91
CA LEU A 114 -10.49 -9.10 17.62
C LEU A 114 -9.69 -9.42 18.90
N VAL A 115 -9.92 -8.67 19.98
CA VAL A 115 -9.22 -8.86 21.26
C VAL A 115 -9.58 -10.22 21.88
N GLU A 116 -10.87 -10.56 21.90
CA GLU A 116 -11.35 -11.85 22.44
C GLU A 116 -10.85 -13.03 21.60
N ALA A 117 -10.90 -12.91 20.27
CA ALA A 117 -10.38 -13.94 19.37
C ALA A 117 -8.87 -14.14 19.60
N SER A 118 -8.11 -13.04 19.62
CA SER A 118 -6.65 -13.08 19.82
C SER A 118 -6.31 -13.72 21.19
N SER A 119 -7.03 -13.35 22.23
CA SER A 119 -6.84 -13.92 23.58
C SER A 119 -7.16 -15.42 23.61
N SER A 120 -8.25 -15.83 22.95
CA SER A 120 -8.66 -17.24 22.90
C SER A 120 -7.63 -18.09 22.13
N LEU A 121 -7.13 -17.59 20.99
CA LEU A 121 -6.08 -18.25 20.21
C LEU A 121 -4.77 -18.36 21.02
N ALA A 122 -4.41 -17.30 21.74
CA ALA A 122 -3.22 -17.25 22.58
C ALA A 122 -3.28 -18.30 23.71
N ARG A 123 -4.42 -18.38 24.41
CA ARG A 123 -4.65 -19.39 25.47
C ARG A 123 -4.56 -20.82 24.92
N GLN A 124 -5.07 -21.04 23.71
CA GLN A 124 -5.06 -22.35 23.06
C GLN A 124 -3.73 -22.65 22.35
N ARG A 125 -2.79 -21.70 22.35
CA ARG A 125 -1.51 -21.77 21.62
C ARG A 125 -1.72 -22.11 20.13
N ARG A 126 -2.72 -21.47 19.54
CA ARG A 126 -2.97 -21.55 18.09
C ARG A 126 -2.30 -20.38 17.39
N GLY A 127 -1.38 -20.69 16.50
CA GLY A 127 -0.70 -19.67 15.70
C GLY A 127 -1.67 -18.98 14.75
N ALA A 128 -1.59 -17.64 14.69
CA ALA A 128 -2.49 -16.88 13.81
C ALA A 128 -1.83 -15.58 13.35
N ILE A 129 -2.20 -15.12 12.16
CA ILE A 129 -1.86 -13.78 11.64
C ILE A 129 -3.17 -13.11 11.20
N ILE A 130 -3.48 -11.96 11.80
CA ILE A 130 -4.66 -11.17 11.45
C ILE A 130 -4.19 -9.79 10.94
N VAL A 131 -4.45 -9.50 9.68
CA VAL A 131 -4.07 -8.26 9.00
C VAL A 131 -5.27 -7.31 8.98
N LEU A 132 -5.11 -6.13 9.54
CA LEU A 132 -6.14 -5.08 9.53
C LEU A 132 -5.74 -4.02 8.49
N GLU A 133 -6.40 -4.01 7.34
CA GLU A 133 -6.17 -3.05 6.27
C GLU A 133 -6.56 -1.64 6.74
N ARG A 134 -5.71 -0.65 6.44
CA ARG A 134 -5.97 0.76 6.75
C ARG A 134 -6.13 1.61 5.48
N GLU A 135 -5.12 2.40 5.12
CA GLU A 135 -5.16 3.28 3.93
C GLU A 135 -4.49 2.63 2.72
N ALA A 136 -3.37 1.93 2.95
CA ALA A 136 -2.64 1.23 1.91
C ALA A 136 -3.39 -0.05 1.47
N ASP A 137 -3.35 -0.34 0.19
CA ASP A 137 -3.93 -1.58 -0.35
C ASP A 137 -3.03 -2.77 0.02
N VAL A 138 -3.51 -3.59 0.92
CA VAL A 138 -2.82 -4.80 1.38
C VAL A 138 -2.81 -5.89 0.30
N ILE A 139 -3.90 -5.97 -0.48
CA ILE A 139 -4.12 -7.05 -1.45
C ILE A 139 -3.00 -7.07 -2.50
N SER A 140 -2.48 -5.91 -2.89
CA SER A 140 -1.39 -5.79 -3.86
C SER A 140 -0.04 -6.31 -3.36
N GLN A 141 0.09 -6.55 -2.05
CA GLN A 141 1.36 -6.94 -1.41
C GLN A 141 1.35 -8.39 -0.91
N VAL A 142 0.25 -9.12 -1.10
CA VAL A 142 0.07 -10.49 -0.59
C VAL A 142 -0.32 -11.45 -1.70
N GLU A 143 0.01 -12.71 -1.53
CA GLU A 143 -0.58 -13.77 -2.33
C GLU A 143 -1.94 -14.10 -1.72
N LEU A 144 -3.00 -13.81 -2.49
CA LEU A 144 -4.37 -13.94 -2.02
C LEU A 144 -4.78 -15.41 -1.94
N GLY A 145 -5.35 -15.80 -0.82
CA GLY A 145 -5.89 -17.13 -0.59
C GLY A 145 -7.37 -17.22 -0.97
N VAL A 146 -8.20 -17.68 -0.05
CA VAL A 146 -9.64 -17.89 -0.26
C VAL A 146 -10.40 -16.62 0.15
N GLU A 147 -11.14 -16.03 -0.79
CA GLU A 147 -12.04 -14.90 -0.51
C GLU A 147 -13.27 -15.41 0.27
N LEU A 148 -13.61 -14.72 1.34
CA LEU A 148 -14.71 -15.08 2.25
C LEU A 148 -15.82 -14.03 2.29
N ASP A 149 -15.45 -12.77 2.29
CA ASP A 149 -16.33 -11.60 2.50
C ASP A 149 -17.35 -11.81 3.63
N ALA A 150 -16.88 -12.25 4.78
CA ALA A 150 -17.70 -12.62 5.92
C ALA A 150 -17.68 -11.54 7.01
N LYS A 151 -18.75 -11.51 7.83
CA LYS A 151 -18.78 -10.68 9.05
C LYS A 151 -17.66 -11.12 10.00
N LEU A 152 -16.90 -10.16 10.51
CA LEU A 152 -15.87 -10.43 11.51
C LEU A 152 -16.55 -10.78 12.85
N THR A 153 -16.36 -12.00 13.28
CA THR A 153 -16.78 -12.48 14.60
C THR A 153 -15.64 -13.31 15.22
N ARG A 154 -15.61 -13.34 16.51
CA ARG A 154 -14.67 -14.18 17.28
C ARG A 154 -14.75 -15.65 16.83
N GLU A 155 -15.97 -16.19 16.71
CA GLU A 155 -16.20 -17.59 16.34
C GLU A 155 -15.61 -17.93 14.98
N LEU A 156 -15.80 -17.04 13.99
CA LEU A 156 -15.28 -17.26 12.64
C LEU A 156 -13.74 -17.24 12.65
N ILE A 157 -13.12 -16.30 13.37
CA ILE A 157 -11.66 -16.26 13.50
C ILE A 157 -11.14 -17.56 14.14
N LEU A 158 -11.80 -18.03 15.21
CA LEU A 158 -11.40 -19.28 15.89
C LEU A 158 -11.55 -20.50 14.97
N SER A 159 -12.61 -20.52 14.13
CA SER A 159 -12.85 -21.58 13.14
C SER A 159 -11.78 -21.57 12.04
N ILE A 160 -11.43 -20.40 11.53
CA ILE A 160 -10.39 -20.27 10.50
C ILE A 160 -9.05 -20.81 11.03
N PHE A 161 -8.66 -20.42 12.25
CA PHE A 161 -7.38 -20.83 12.85
C PHE A 161 -7.48 -22.12 13.66
N SER A 162 -8.52 -22.94 13.44
CA SER A 162 -8.54 -24.31 13.97
C SER A 162 -7.49 -25.17 13.26
N ARG A 163 -6.86 -26.10 13.99
CA ARG A 163 -5.83 -26.98 13.40
C ARG A 163 -6.36 -27.84 12.25
N ASP A 164 -7.62 -28.18 12.31
CA ASP A 164 -8.29 -29.02 11.29
C ASP A 164 -8.81 -28.21 10.10
N SER A 165 -8.74 -26.88 10.17
CA SER A 165 -9.20 -25.99 9.10
C SER A 165 -8.18 -25.91 7.99
N ILE A 166 -8.59 -26.06 6.75
CA ILE A 166 -7.73 -25.85 5.57
C ILE A 166 -7.32 -24.37 5.39
N LEU A 167 -7.98 -23.46 6.12
CA LEU A 167 -7.77 -22.02 6.03
C LEU A 167 -6.73 -21.50 7.05
N HIS A 168 -6.25 -22.36 7.97
CA HIS A 168 -5.39 -21.90 9.08
C HIS A 168 -3.97 -21.53 8.69
N ASP A 169 -3.49 -22.05 7.55
CA ASP A 169 -2.12 -21.80 7.10
C ASP A 169 -2.04 -20.51 6.28
N GLY A 170 -1.62 -19.45 6.91
CA GLY A 170 -1.53 -18.11 6.33
C GLY A 170 -2.20 -17.04 7.19
N ALA A 171 -2.49 -15.92 6.59
CA ALA A 171 -3.08 -14.77 7.26
C ALA A 171 -4.56 -14.61 6.91
N VAL A 172 -5.31 -14.03 7.85
CA VAL A 172 -6.66 -13.49 7.61
C VAL A 172 -6.52 -12.00 7.32
N ILE A 173 -7.14 -11.54 6.24
CA ILE A 173 -7.18 -10.11 5.89
C ILE A 173 -8.55 -9.55 6.26
N VAL A 174 -8.54 -8.55 7.12
CA VAL A 174 -9.72 -7.79 7.52
C VAL A 174 -9.73 -6.46 6.76
N LYS A 175 -10.75 -6.25 5.97
CA LYS A 175 -10.95 -5.06 5.15
C LYS A 175 -12.33 -4.47 5.44
N ARG A 176 -12.38 -3.20 5.79
CA ARG A 176 -13.64 -2.48 6.10
C ARG A 176 -14.47 -3.13 7.22
N GLY A 177 -13.82 -3.79 8.17
CA GLY A 177 -14.51 -4.45 9.29
C GLY A 177 -15.10 -5.83 8.96
N ARG A 178 -14.75 -6.39 7.81
CA ARG A 178 -15.16 -7.74 7.38
C ARG A 178 -13.92 -8.60 7.16
N ILE A 179 -14.02 -9.88 7.36
CA ILE A 179 -13.00 -10.85 6.94
C ILE A 179 -13.10 -10.94 5.42
N PHE A 180 -12.13 -10.32 4.73
CA PHE A 180 -12.09 -10.30 3.27
C PHE A 180 -11.62 -11.64 2.71
N ALA A 181 -10.49 -12.16 3.23
CA ALA A 181 -9.89 -13.41 2.76
C ALA A 181 -9.13 -14.10 3.89
N ALA A 182 -8.94 -15.40 3.75
CA ALA A 182 -8.12 -16.23 4.63
C ALA A 182 -7.10 -17.02 3.81
N ARG A 183 -6.12 -17.63 4.48
CA ARG A 183 -5.02 -18.38 3.86
C ARG A 183 -4.21 -17.51 2.90
N CYS A 184 -3.99 -16.25 3.28
CA CYS A 184 -3.19 -15.31 2.48
C CYS A 184 -1.72 -15.39 2.89
N PHE A 185 -0.79 -15.43 1.92
CA PHE A 185 0.63 -15.48 2.20
C PHE A 185 1.24 -14.09 2.10
N LEU A 186 1.91 -13.70 3.18
CA LEU A 186 2.50 -12.38 3.35
C LEU A 186 3.98 -12.39 2.96
N PRO A 187 4.51 -11.26 2.45
CA PRO A 187 5.95 -11.15 2.22
C PRO A 187 6.72 -11.24 3.52
N LEU A 188 7.84 -11.91 3.51
CA LEU A 188 8.73 -12.00 4.67
C LEU A 188 9.62 -10.75 4.76
N SER A 189 9.98 -10.38 5.97
CA SER A 189 10.94 -9.29 6.21
C SER A 189 12.35 -9.73 5.80
N ASP A 190 13.02 -8.89 5.03
CA ASP A 190 14.40 -9.10 4.59
C ASP A 190 15.43 -8.62 5.63
N ASN A 191 14.99 -8.17 6.80
CA ASN A 191 15.87 -7.64 7.84
C ASN A 191 16.62 -8.77 8.56
N PRO A 192 17.94 -8.91 8.38
CA PRO A 192 18.70 -10.01 8.94
C PRO A 192 18.80 -10.00 10.46
N ARG A 193 18.58 -8.85 11.10
CA ARG A 193 18.60 -8.72 12.57
C ARG A 193 17.36 -9.34 13.23
N VAL A 194 16.30 -9.49 12.46
CA VAL A 194 14.99 -9.93 12.97
C VAL A 194 14.77 -11.42 12.74
N SER A 195 15.27 -11.98 11.62
CA SER A 195 14.97 -13.33 11.17
C SER A 195 15.46 -14.44 12.10
N LYS A 196 16.55 -14.20 12.85
CA LYS A 196 17.15 -15.22 13.74
C LYS A 196 16.42 -15.43 15.08
N LEU A 197 15.54 -14.53 15.45
CA LEU A 197 14.89 -14.50 16.78
C LEU A 197 13.39 -14.69 16.74
N LEU A 198 12.81 -14.78 15.54
CA LEU A 198 11.35 -14.78 15.36
C LEU A 198 10.91 -15.97 14.49
N GLY A 199 9.77 -16.55 14.84
CA GLY A 199 9.13 -17.56 13.99
C GLY A 199 8.60 -16.96 12.69
N ALA A 200 8.31 -17.82 11.72
CA ALA A 200 7.88 -17.45 10.36
C ALA A 200 6.71 -16.46 10.35
N ARG A 201 5.73 -16.63 11.24
CA ARG A 201 4.57 -15.73 11.34
C ARG A 201 4.95 -14.30 11.71
N HIS A 202 5.92 -14.13 12.57
CA HIS A 202 6.43 -12.80 12.94
C HIS A 202 7.26 -12.15 11.81
N UNK A 203 7.86 -12.90 11.06
CA UNK A 203 8.54 -12.44 10.04
C UNK A 203 7.71 -11.98 8.99
N ALA A 204 6.67 -12.75 8.73
CA ALA A 204 5.69 -12.37 7.72
C ALA A 204 4.92 -11.08 8.09
N ALA A 205 4.47 -10.98 9.32
CA ALA A 205 3.80 -9.78 9.82
C ALA A 205 4.68 -8.53 9.71
N LEU A 206 5.94 -8.66 10.03
CA LEU A 206 6.90 -7.56 9.93
C LEU A 206 7.08 -7.15 8.46
N GLY A 207 7.31 -8.11 7.56
CA GLY A 207 7.51 -7.85 6.12
C GLY A 207 6.32 -7.11 5.48
N LEU A 208 5.11 -7.50 5.81
CA LEU A 208 3.93 -6.76 5.34
C LEU A 208 3.86 -5.35 5.95
N SER A 209 4.17 -5.20 7.24
CA SER A 209 4.12 -3.90 7.92
C SER A 209 5.22 -2.93 7.47
N GLU A 210 6.30 -3.42 6.86
CA GLU A 210 7.33 -2.61 6.21
C GLU A 210 6.83 -1.98 4.90
N LYS A 211 5.96 -2.69 4.19
CA LYS A 211 5.46 -2.31 2.85
C LYS A 211 4.12 -1.57 2.89
N THR A 212 3.40 -1.65 4.01
CA THR A 212 2.04 -1.08 4.14
C THR A 212 1.86 -0.40 5.50
N ASP A 213 0.77 0.36 5.64
CA ASP A 213 0.36 0.91 6.93
C ASP A 213 -0.60 0.00 7.70
N ALA A 214 -0.72 -1.26 7.27
CA ALA A 214 -1.58 -2.25 7.92
C ALA A 214 -1.12 -2.53 9.37
N VAL A 215 -2.08 -2.81 10.22
CA VAL A 215 -1.82 -3.29 11.58
C VAL A 215 -1.91 -4.83 11.53
N VAL A 216 -0.84 -5.51 11.91
CA VAL A 216 -0.80 -6.98 11.87
C VAL A 216 -0.70 -7.55 13.28
N ILE A 217 -1.72 -8.30 13.69
CA ILE A 217 -1.74 -9.03 14.96
C ILE A 217 -1.17 -10.42 14.71
N VAL A 218 -0.22 -10.84 15.52
CA VAL A 218 0.40 -12.18 15.45
C VAL A 218 0.21 -12.90 16.78
N ILE A 219 -0.27 -14.12 16.70
CA ILE A 219 -0.35 -15.03 17.85
C ILE A 219 0.68 -16.14 17.67
N SER A 220 1.55 -16.28 18.65
CA SER A 220 2.60 -17.32 18.66
C SER A 220 2.02 -18.66 19.11
N GLU A 221 2.23 -19.70 18.33
CA GLU A 221 1.84 -21.07 18.71
C GLU A 221 2.75 -21.67 19.79
N GLU A 222 4.01 -21.24 19.85
CA GLU A 222 4.97 -21.76 20.84
C GLU A 222 4.70 -21.20 22.24
N ARG A 223 4.49 -19.90 22.33
CA ARG A 223 4.43 -19.17 23.61
C ARG A 223 3.05 -18.64 23.96
N GLY A 224 2.11 -18.61 23.03
CA GLY A 224 0.83 -17.93 23.24
C GLY A 224 0.95 -16.41 23.39
N UNK A 225 1.88 -15.63 22.93
CA UNK A 225 2.08 -14.36 23.01
C UNK A 225 1.48 -13.71 21.93
N ILE A 226 0.79 -12.70 22.26
CA ILE A 226 0.24 -11.80 21.25
C ILE A 226 1.25 -10.69 20.94
N SER A 227 1.52 -10.47 19.66
CA SER A 227 2.40 -9.41 19.13
C SER A 227 1.65 -8.57 18.11
N LEU A 228 2.12 -7.33 17.88
CA LEU A 228 1.55 -6.43 16.89
C LEU A 228 2.68 -5.84 16.05
N ALA A 229 2.57 -5.97 14.73
CA ALA A 229 3.50 -5.35 13.77
C ALA A 229 2.85 -4.12 13.13
N LEU A 230 3.60 -3.02 13.04
CA LEU A 230 3.17 -1.77 12.43
C LEU A 230 4.40 -0.95 12.00
N GLY A 231 4.45 -0.54 10.74
CA GLY A 231 5.51 0.33 10.20
C GLY A 231 6.91 -0.26 10.38
N GLY A 232 7.07 -1.55 10.16
CA GLY A 232 8.35 -2.25 10.29
C GLY A 232 8.81 -2.46 11.75
N ARG A 233 7.92 -2.28 12.72
CA ARG A 233 8.23 -2.47 14.14
C ARG A 233 7.31 -3.50 14.77
N LEU A 234 7.85 -4.34 15.64
CA LEU A 234 7.12 -5.41 16.33
C LEU A 234 7.07 -5.13 17.84
N THR A 235 5.86 -4.96 18.34
CA THR A 235 5.59 -4.88 19.79
C THR A 235 5.17 -6.28 20.26
N ARG A 236 5.90 -6.85 21.20
CA ARG A 236 5.72 -8.25 21.65
C ARG A 236 5.04 -8.29 23.03
N ASN A 237 4.45 -9.44 23.33
CA ASN A 237 3.88 -9.78 24.63
C ASN A 237 2.80 -8.77 25.08
N LEU A 238 1.86 -8.48 24.17
CA LEU A 238 0.75 -7.59 24.48
C LEU A 238 -0.32 -8.31 25.31
N GLU A 239 -0.65 -7.75 26.45
CA GLU A 239 -1.82 -8.15 27.24
C GLU A 239 -3.11 -7.66 26.57
N MET A 240 -4.24 -8.31 26.88
CA MET A 240 -5.56 -7.98 26.32
C MET A 240 -5.91 -6.49 26.44
N GLY A 241 -5.73 -5.91 27.64
CA GLY A 241 -6.05 -4.50 27.91
C GLY A 241 -5.21 -3.56 27.04
N ARG A 242 -3.92 -3.87 26.90
CA ARG A 242 -3.00 -3.09 26.08
C ARG A 242 -3.30 -3.26 24.59
N LEU A 243 -3.61 -4.47 24.14
CA LEU A 243 -4.02 -4.73 22.74
C LEU A 243 -5.27 -3.91 22.40
N ARG A 244 -6.30 -3.93 23.27
CA ARG A 244 -7.53 -3.14 23.13
C ARG A 244 -7.20 -1.65 22.98
N THR A 245 -6.41 -1.11 23.89
CA THR A 245 -6.02 0.32 23.86
C THR A 245 -5.29 0.69 22.58
N VAL A 246 -4.31 -0.12 22.15
CA VAL A 246 -3.54 0.11 20.94
C VAL A 246 -4.43 0.07 19.69
N LEU A 247 -5.29 -0.95 19.57
CA LEU A 247 -6.23 -1.07 18.44
C LEU A 247 -7.22 0.10 18.41
N THR A 248 -7.74 0.53 19.56
CA THR A 248 -8.64 1.69 19.67
C THR A 248 -7.93 2.95 19.18
N ASN A 249 -6.71 3.17 19.62
CA ASN A 249 -5.92 4.35 19.22
C ASN A 249 -5.63 4.34 17.71
N LEU A 250 -5.19 3.19 17.16
CA LEU A 250 -4.80 3.08 15.76
C LEU A 250 -5.98 3.13 14.79
N LEU A 251 -7.09 2.49 15.14
CA LEU A 251 -8.21 2.30 14.22
C LEU A 251 -9.31 3.37 14.36
N ILE A 252 -9.47 3.94 15.55
CA ILE A 252 -10.55 4.92 15.84
C ILE A 252 -9.99 6.33 16.00
N ILE A 253 -9.07 6.53 16.94
CA ILE A 253 -8.64 7.88 17.36
C ILE A 253 -7.80 8.56 16.28
N GLN A 254 -6.80 7.87 15.72
CA GLN A 254 -5.98 8.44 14.64
C GLN A 254 -6.81 8.78 13.41
N LYS A 255 -7.80 7.96 13.10
CA LYS A 255 -8.73 8.21 12.00
C LYS A 255 -9.58 9.45 12.24
N ARG A 256 -10.04 9.67 13.49
CA ARG A 256 -10.76 10.90 13.88
C ARG A 256 -9.88 12.14 13.77
N ARG A 257 -8.65 12.09 14.26
CA ARG A 257 -7.67 13.20 14.17
C ARG A 257 -7.42 13.59 12.71
N LYS A 258 -7.05 12.66 11.86
CA LYS A 258 -6.84 12.91 10.41
C LYS A 258 -8.09 13.48 9.73
N ARG A 259 -9.28 13.05 10.12
CA ARG A 259 -10.54 13.54 9.57
C ARG A 259 -10.81 15.01 9.97
N VAL A 260 -10.50 15.36 11.21
CA VAL A 260 -10.64 16.73 11.72
C VAL A 260 -9.63 17.65 11.03
N GLU A 261 -8.37 17.25 10.95
CA GLU A 261 -7.31 18.01 10.28
C GLU A 261 -7.65 18.28 8.80
N ARG A 262 -8.17 17.28 8.10
CA ARG A 262 -8.62 17.42 6.69
C ARG A 262 -9.82 18.37 6.57
N LYS A 263 -10.72 18.41 7.55
CA LYS A 263 -11.86 19.35 7.57
C LYS A 263 -11.39 20.76 7.84
N VAL A 264 -10.49 20.95 8.79
CA VAL A 264 -9.94 22.27 9.14
C VAL A 264 -9.18 22.85 7.93
N LYS A 265 -8.40 22.02 7.25
CA LYS A 265 -7.60 22.44 6.08
C LYS A 265 -8.45 22.80 4.84
N LYS A 266 -9.75 22.46 4.86
CA LYS A 266 -10.71 22.77 3.78
C LYS A 266 -11.59 23.98 4.08
N LEU A 267 -11.45 24.60 5.23
CA LEU A 267 -12.16 25.83 5.54
C LEU A 267 -11.50 27.00 4.77
N PRO A 268 -12.27 27.79 4.01
CA PRO A 268 -11.70 28.95 3.34
C PRO A 268 -11.15 29.92 4.39
N GLU A 269 -9.94 30.41 4.18
CA GLU A 269 -9.40 31.52 4.96
C GLU A 269 -10.36 32.72 4.74
N LYS A 270 -11.06 33.10 5.79
CA LYS A 270 -11.87 34.33 5.77
C LYS A 270 -10.89 35.51 5.73
N SER A 271 -10.80 36.13 4.57
CA SER A 271 -10.19 37.46 4.44
C SER A 271 -11.08 38.48 5.12
#